data_6dd3f692a427ecfd39506b78a9094ec5
#
_entry.id   6dd3f692a427ecfd39506b78a9094ec5
#
_cell.length_a   1.000
_cell.length_b   1.000
_cell.length_c   1.000
_cell.angle_alpha   90.00
_cell.angle_beta   90.00
_cell.angle_gamma   90.00
#
_symmetry.space_group_name_H-M   'P 1'
#
loop_
_entity.id
_entity.type
_entity.pdbx_description
1 polymer ?
#
loop_
_entity_poly.entity_id
_entity_poly.type
_entity_poly.pdbx_seq_one_letter_code
_entity_poly.pdbx_strand_id
1 'polypeptide(L)'
;VVGALNKDLPYDEFLRRQIAADLMDLPVREQAALGFLTLGRRYLNKHDLIIADRIDVTFRSSMGLTMQCVRCHDHKSDPLTMKDYYGLYGVFDSTEEVPNGELPVIAPPEDSPGYREFRRELIKRANAAHEYAVARIKNYQRPADPLKFDRKAALSKLNQTERGKYRGLLAKIDELEGKSEFAPARAMAVRDRIKPREPVIFERGQQSSRGPKVPRAFPAFFREEPDRTFRQGSGRLELARELTRQDNPLTARVCANRVWMHVMGRPLVSTPG
;
A
#
# COMPACT_ATOMS: atom_id res chain seq x y z
N VAL A 1 10.81 -11.68 1.34
CA VAL A 1 11.40 -11.96 2.66
C VAL A 1 12.57 -12.92 2.52
N VAL A 2 12.36 -14.20 2.13
CA VAL A 2 13.45 -15.20 2.03
C VAL A 2 14.63 -14.71 1.19
N GLY A 3 14.37 -14.13 0.01
CA GLY A 3 15.42 -13.57 -0.83
C GLY A 3 16.18 -12.39 -0.22
N ALA A 4 15.54 -11.61 0.66
CA ALA A 4 16.18 -10.53 1.38
C ALA A 4 17.14 -11.08 2.47
N LEU A 5 16.66 -12.07 3.22
CA LEU A 5 17.48 -12.73 4.24
C LEU A 5 18.67 -13.47 3.63
N ASN A 6 18.47 -14.20 2.53
CA ASN A 6 19.55 -14.90 1.82
C ASN A 6 20.61 -13.94 1.22
N LYS A 7 20.26 -12.69 0.99
CA LYS A 7 21.18 -11.64 0.51
C LYS A 7 21.76 -10.81 1.64
N ASP A 8 21.46 -11.16 2.88
CA ASP A 8 21.87 -10.42 4.06
C ASP A 8 21.51 -8.93 3.98
N LEU A 9 20.27 -8.64 3.51
CA LEU A 9 19.81 -7.27 3.33
C LEU A 9 19.73 -6.56 4.68
N PRO A 10 20.37 -5.39 4.86
CA PRO A 10 20.29 -4.63 6.10
C PRO A 10 18.84 -4.37 6.54
N TYR A 11 18.56 -4.44 7.84
CA TYR A 11 17.20 -4.37 8.38
C TYR A 11 16.49 -3.04 8.07
N ASP A 12 17.23 -1.94 8.09
CA ASP A 12 16.72 -0.62 7.72
C ASP A 12 16.26 -0.58 6.25
N GLU A 13 17.06 -1.15 5.35
CA GLU A 13 16.74 -1.26 3.95
C GLU A 13 15.54 -2.22 3.72
N PHE A 14 15.49 -3.32 4.46
CA PHE A 14 14.36 -4.23 4.45
C PHE A 14 13.05 -3.54 4.82
N LEU A 15 13.04 -2.70 5.87
CA LEU A 15 11.86 -1.92 6.26
C LEU A 15 11.48 -0.85 5.22
N ARG A 16 12.47 -0.13 4.68
CA ARG A 16 12.22 0.91 3.65
C ARG A 16 11.49 0.32 2.45
N ARG A 17 11.92 -0.86 1.99
CA ARG A 17 11.28 -1.55 0.84
C ARG A 17 9.85 -1.96 1.14
N GLN A 18 9.53 -2.36 2.36
CA GLN A 18 8.15 -2.72 2.72
C GLN A 18 7.18 -1.54 2.73
N ILE A 19 7.70 -0.33 2.87
CA ILE A 19 6.88 0.89 2.94
C ILE A 19 6.87 1.64 1.61
N ALA A 20 7.98 1.67 0.89
CA ALA A 20 8.18 2.59 -0.22
C ALA A 20 9.01 2.02 -1.40
N ALA A 21 9.01 0.70 -1.64
CA ALA A 21 9.82 0.08 -2.71
C ALA A 21 9.50 0.63 -4.11
N ASP A 22 8.26 1.08 -4.36
CA ASP A 22 7.83 1.72 -5.61
C ASP A 22 8.39 3.14 -5.81
N LEU A 23 8.85 3.77 -4.75
CA LEU A 23 9.42 5.13 -4.72
C LEU A 23 10.97 5.12 -4.64
N MET A 24 11.56 3.93 -4.71
CA MET A 24 13.00 3.71 -4.68
C MET A 24 13.48 3.25 -6.07
N ASP A 25 14.73 3.52 -6.41
CA ASP A 25 15.34 3.02 -7.65
C ASP A 25 15.71 1.53 -7.50
N LEU A 26 14.68 0.70 -7.63
CA LEU A 26 14.77 -0.74 -7.43
C LEU A 26 14.14 -1.52 -8.59
N PRO A 27 14.63 -2.74 -8.89
CA PRO A 27 13.96 -3.61 -9.84
C PRO A 27 12.50 -3.85 -9.46
N VAL A 28 11.61 -3.90 -10.45
CA VAL A 28 10.14 -4.06 -10.26
C VAL A 28 9.78 -5.23 -9.35
N ARG A 29 10.52 -6.34 -9.40
CA ARG A 29 10.31 -7.49 -8.53
C ARG A 29 10.43 -7.18 -7.03
N GLU A 30 11.20 -6.16 -6.65
CA GLU A 30 11.38 -5.76 -5.25
C GLU A 30 10.12 -5.04 -4.70
N GLN A 31 9.22 -4.57 -5.57
CA GLN A 31 7.91 -4.04 -5.16
C GLN A 31 7.03 -5.11 -4.49
N ALA A 32 7.37 -6.39 -4.58
CA ALA A 32 6.75 -7.44 -3.79
C ALA A 32 6.83 -7.19 -2.27
N ALA A 33 7.80 -6.40 -1.81
CA ALA A 33 7.90 -5.98 -0.41
C ALA A 33 6.70 -5.14 0.06
N LEU A 34 6.03 -4.40 -0.85
CA LEU A 34 4.84 -3.60 -0.56
C LEU A 34 3.61 -4.45 -0.15
N GLY A 35 3.69 -5.77 -0.31
CA GLY A 35 2.74 -6.72 0.27
C GLY A 35 2.51 -6.49 1.75
N PHE A 36 3.51 -6.01 2.49
CA PHE A 36 3.37 -5.60 3.89
C PHE A 36 2.19 -4.64 4.13
N LEU A 37 1.99 -3.66 3.24
CA LEU A 37 0.91 -2.67 3.34
C LEU A 37 -0.43 -3.15 2.76
N THR A 38 -0.47 -4.28 2.05
CA THR A 38 -1.66 -4.75 1.33
C THR A 38 -2.27 -6.03 1.87
N LEU A 39 -1.52 -6.80 2.69
CA LEU A 39 -1.97 -8.09 3.24
C LEU A 39 -2.78 -7.98 4.53
N GLY A 40 -3.06 -6.77 5.02
CA GLY A 40 -3.88 -6.52 6.19
C GLY A 40 -5.37 -6.85 5.98
N ARG A 41 -6.16 -6.64 7.03
CA ARG A 41 -7.62 -6.86 6.99
C ARG A 41 -8.27 -5.91 6.00
N ARG A 42 -9.19 -6.42 5.19
CA ARG A 42 -9.90 -5.63 4.17
C ARG A 42 -11.09 -4.83 4.71
N TYR A 43 -11.58 -5.14 5.91
CA TYR A 43 -12.67 -4.41 6.59
C TYR A 43 -13.87 -4.10 5.68
N LEU A 44 -14.24 -5.01 4.78
CA LEU A 44 -15.30 -4.81 3.78
C LEU A 44 -15.06 -3.55 2.92
N ASN A 45 -13.80 -3.25 2.61
CA ASN A 45 -13.36 -2.07 1.87
C ASN A 45 -13.64 -0.71 2.56
N LYS A 46 -13.80 -0.70 3.88
CA LYS A 46 -13.86 0.56 4.65
C LYS A 46 -12.49 1.20 4.67
N HIS A 47 -12.31 2.21 3.87
CA HIS A 47 -11.03 2.84 3.59
C HIS A 47 -10.30 3.37 4.84
N ASP A 48 -11.03 4.00 5.75
CA ASP A 48 -10.49 4.53 7.01
C ASP A 48 -9.95 3.43 7.94
N LEU A 49 -10.57 2.25 7.93
CA LEU A 49 -10.11 1.11 8.73
C LEU A 49 -8.87 0.45 8.10
N ILE A 50 -8.79 0.41 6.77
CA ILE A 50 -7.60 -0.07 6.06
C ILE A 50 -6.40 0.86 6.35
N ILE A 51 -6.62 2.18 6.35
CA ILE A 51 -5.58 3.15 6.72
C ILE A 51 -5.16 2.97 8.18
N ALA A 52 -6.11 2.82 9.09
CA ALA A 52 -5.82 2.59 10.50
C ALA A 52 -4.97 1.32 10.73
N ASP A 53 -5.28 0.26 10.01
CA ASP A 53 -4.51 -0.99 10.03
C ASP A 53 -3.08 -0.79 9.50
N ARG A 54 -2.91 -0.06 8.40
CA ARG A 54 -1.59 0.26 7.83
C ARG A 54 -0.73 1.08 8.79
N ILE A 55 -1.32 2.07 9.47
CA ILE A 55 -0.62 2.85 10.50
C ILE A 55 -0.19 1.93 11.63
N ASP A 56 -1.13 1.17 12.17
CA ASP A 56 -0.88 0.32 13.34
C ASP A 56 0.16 -0.76 13.05
N VAL A 57 0.04 -1.49 11.92
CA VAL A 57 1.01 -2.51 11.57
C VAL A 57 2.41 -1.91 11.34
N THR A 58 2.49 -0.74 10.72
CA THR A 58 3.78 -0.08 10.46
C THR A 58 4.48 0.30 11.76
N PHE A 59 3.79 0.96 12.69
CA PHE A 59 4.40 1.44 13.94
C PHE A 59 4.58 0.33 14.96
N ARG A 60 3.63 -0.59 15.06
CA ARG A 60 3.75 -1.73 15.98
C ARG A 60 4.87 -2.67 15.56
N SER A 61 5.04 -2.95 14.26
CA SER A 61 6.09 -3.84 13.79
C SER A 61 7.49 -3.22 13.89
N SER A 62 7.64 -1.93 13.62
CA SER A 62 8.94 -1.26 13.57
C SER A 62 9.34 -0.63 14.91
N MET A 63 8.44 0.06 15.58
CA MET A 63 8.73 0.86 16.77
C MET A 63 8.06 0.34 18.05
N GLY A 64 7.24 -0.71 17.98
CA GLY A 64 6.51 -1.24 19.15
C GLY A 64 5.40 -0.32 19.67
N LEU A 65 4.96 0.66 18.89
CA LEU A 65 3.98 1.67 19.28
C LEU A 65 2.56 1.28 18.81
N THR A 66 1.59 1.38 19.71
CA THR A 66 0.18 1.16 19.41
C THR A 66 -0.50 2.45 18.99
N MET A 67 -0.77 2.61 17.68
CA MET A 67 -1.33 3.83 17.12
C MET A 67 -2.87 3.89 17.12
N GLN A 68 -3.56 2.79 17.37
CA GLN A 68 -5.03 2.74 17.28
C GLN A 68 -5.74 3.60 18.31
N CYS A 69 -5.20 3.69 19.55
CA CYS A 69 -5.78 4.52 20.61
C CYS A 69 -5.76 6.00 20.25
N VAL A 70 -4.69 6.42 19.54
CA VAL A 70 -4.43 7.82 19.18
C VAL A 70 -5.39 8.34 18.09
N ARG A 71 -6.15 7.46 17.47
CA ARG A 71 -7.20 7.83 16.52
C ARG A 71 -8.30 8.68 17.14
N CYS A 72 -8.62 8.46 18.43
CA CYS A 72 -9.77 9.08 19.09
C CYS A 72 -9.42 10.11 20.17
N HIS A 73 -8.25 9.98 20.79
CA HIS A 73 -7.74 10.85 21.84
C HIS A 73 -6.20 10.72 21.92
N ASP A 74 -5.51 11.66 22.52
CA ASP A 74 -4.09 11.57 22.75
C ASP A 74 -3.75 10.33 23.58
N HIS A 75 -2.59 9.71 23.35
CA HIS A 75 -2.21 8.48 24.04
C HIS A 75 -2.04 8.73 25.53
N LYS A 76 -2.53 7.79 26.37
CA LYS A 76 -2.53 7.96 27.83
C LYS A 76 -1.11 8.02 28.41
N SER A 77 -0.20 7.23 27.86
CA SER A 77 1.13 7.01 28.43
C SER A 77 2.27 7.44 27.51
N ASP A 78 2.09 7.26 26.20
CA ASP A 78 3.11 7.60 25.21
C ASP A 78 2.91 9.06 24.72
N PRO A 79 3.98 9.76 24.32
CA PRO A 79 3.92 11.13 23.84
C PRO A 79 3.39 11.21 22.38
N LEU A 80 2.24 10.59 22.13
CA LEU A 80 1.59 10.51 20.84
C LEU A 80 0.25 11.25 20.88
N THR A 81 0.03 12.14 19.92
CA THR A 81 -1.19 12.97 19.84
C THR A 81 -2.07 12.56 18.67
N MET A 82 -3.36 12.93 18.73
CA MET A 82 -4.26 12.80 17.57
C MET A 82 -3.67 13.49 16.33
N LYS A 83 -2.98 14.61 16.49
CA LYS A 83 -2.32 15.32 15.39
C LYS A 83 -1.28 14.42 14.72
N ASP A 84 -0.50 13.66 15.48
CA ASP A 84 0.49 12.71 14.94
C ASP A 84 -0.18 11.57 14.17
N TYR A 85 -1.25 11.00 14.72
CA TYR A 85 -2.03 9.96 14.04
C TYR A 85 -2.58 10.45 12.70
N TYR A 86 -3.21 11.63 12.67
CA TYR A 86 -3.80 12.14 11.43
C TYR A 86 -2.75 12.64 10.44
N GLY A 87 -1.57 13.05 10.90
CA GLY A 87 -0.41 13.26 10.03
C GLY A 87 -0.05 11.99 9.24
N LEU A 88 0.04 10.85 9.93
CA LEU A 88 0.27 9.55 9.32
C LEU A 88 -0.93 9.06 8.48
N TYR A 89 -2.15 9.34 8.93
CA TYR A 89 -3.36 9.05 8.16
C TYR A 89 -3.28 9.69 6.76
N GLY A 90 -2.81 10.92 6.66
CA GLY A 90 -2.62 11.61 5.39
C GLY A 90 -1.61 10.93 4.47
N VAL A 91 -0.57 10.30 5.00
CA VAL A 91 0.40 9.52 4.22
C VAL A 91 -0.30 8.33 3.54
N PHE A 92 -1.04 7.54 4.30
CA PHE A 92 -1.71 6.35 3.77
C PHE A 92 -3.00 6.66 3.01
N ASP A 93 -3.68 7.78 3.29
CA ASP A 93 -4.79 8.27 2.46
C ASP A 93 -4.32 8.83 1.11
N SER A 94 -3.07 9.30 1.04
CA SER A 94 -2.39 9.69 -0.20
C SER A 94 -1.82 8.51 -0.99
N THR A 95 -2.07 7.28 -0.54
CA THR A 95 -1.63 6.04 -1.15
C THR A 95 -2.84 5.25 -1.65
N GLU A 96 -2.71 4.61 -2.80
CA GLU A 96 -3.74 3.71 -3.33
C GLU A 96 -3.16 2.35 -3.70
N GLU A 97 -4.00 1.32 -3.64
CA GLU A 97 -3.61 0.00 -4.14
C GLU A 97 -3.56 0.02 -5.67
N VAL A 98 -2.55 -0.65 -6.20
CA VAL A 98 -2.43 -0.84 -7.65
C VAL A 98 -3.55 -1.77 -8.11
N PRO A 99 -4.33 -1.39 -9.15
CA PRO A 99 -5.39 -2.24 -9.70
C PRO A 99 -4.85 -3.57 -10.25
N ASN A 100 -5.67 -4.62 -10.23
CA ASN A 100 -5.25 -5.97 -10.63
C ASN A 100 -4.54 -6.02 -12.01
N GLY A 101 -5.03 -5.34 -13.02
CA GLY A 101 -4.40 -5.33 -14.35
C GLY A 101 -3.06 -4.58 -14.44
N GLU A 102 -2.70 -3.81 -13.39
CA GLU A 102 -1.49 -2.99 -13.33
C GLU A 102 -0.47 -3.50 -12.29
N LEU A 103 -0.78 -4.62 -11.61
CA LEU A 103 0.09 -5.17 -10.58
C LEU A 103 1.49 -5.50 -11.13
N PRO A 104 2.56 -5.18 -10.38
CA PRO A 104 3.92 -5.45 -10.82
C PRO A 104 4.17 -6.94 -11.03
N VAL A 105 4.76 -7.29 -12.16
CA VAL A 105 5.21 -8.65 -12.47
C VAL A 105 6.52 -8.89 -11.73
N ILE A 106 6.52 -9.84 -10.81
CA ILE A 106 7.69 -10.15 -9.96
C ILE A 106 8.57 -11.27 -10.52
N ALA A 107 8.01 -12.10 -11.40
CA ALA A 107 8.76 -13.09 -12.16
C ALA A 107 8.28 -13.05 -13.63
N PRO A 108 9.20 -12.86 -14.59
CA PRO A 108 8.83 -12.93 -15.99
C PRO A 108 8.34 -14.36 -16.28
N PRO A 109 7.28 -14.50 -17.10
CA PRO A 109 6.81 -15.82 -17.49
C PRO A 109 7.81 -16.47 -18.45
N GLU A 110 7.94 -17.78 -18.37
CA GLU A 110 8.67 -18.56 -19.38
C GLU A 110 7.89 -18.55 -20.70
N ASP A 111 8.61 -18.37 -21.81
CA ASP A 111 7.98 -18.46 -23.14
C ASP A 111 7.67 -19.91 -23.51
N SER A 112 6.57 -20.40 -23.00
CA SER A 112 6.03 -21.73 -23.24
C SER A 112 4.80 -21.71 -24.17
N PRO A 113 4.45 -22.83 -24.81
CA PRO A 113 3.19 -22.92 -25.59
C PRO A 113 1.96 -22.55 -24.75
N GLY A 114 1.92 -22.98 -23.48
CA GLY A 114 0.83 -22.64 -22.55
C GLY A 114 0.76 -21.15 -22.24
N TYR A 115 1.91 -20.48 -22.02
CA TYR A 115 1.95 -19.04 -21.82
C TYR A 115 1.48 -18.27 -23.07
N ARG A 116 1.87 -18.71 -24.28
CA ARG A 116 1.43 -18.07 -25.52
C ARG A 116 -0.10 -18.20 -25.71
N GLU A 117 -0.68 -19.35 -25.38
CA GLU A 117 -2.13 -19.57 -25.43
C GLU A 117 -2.85 -18.71 -24.37
N PHE A 118 -2.38 -18.72 -23.12
CA PHE A 118 -2.88 -17.83 -22.04
C PHE A 118 -2.89 -16.38 -22.48
N ARG A 119 -1.79 -15.88 -23.04
CA ARG A 119 -1.67 -14.48 -23.49
C ARG A 119 -2.63 -14.17 -24.64
N ARG A 120 -2.85 -15.09 -25.57
CA ARG A 120 -3.79 -14.95 -26.67
C ARG A 120 -5.23 -14.80 -26.16
N GLU A 121 -5.63 -15.68 -25.24
CA GLU A 121 -6.96 -15.62 -24.63
C GLU A 121 -7.14 -14.37 -23.77
N LEU A 122 -6.11 -13.95 -23.05
CA LEU A 122 -6.11 -12.71 -22.25
C LEU A 122 -6.36 -11.48 -23.16
N ILE A 123 -5.63 -11.38 -24.27
CA ILE A 123 -5.78 -10.29 -25.24
C ILE A 123 -7.18 -10.32 -25.89
N LYS A 124 -7.71 -11.49 -26.20
CA LYS A 124 -9.08 -11.66 -26.74
C LYS A 124 -10.13 -11.12 -25.78
N ARG A 125 -10.05 -11.46 -24.50
CA ARG A 125 -10.97 -10.95 -23.48
C ARG A 125 -10.81 -9.45 -23.25
N ALA A 126 -9.58 -8.96 -23.25
CA ALA A 126 -9.29 -7.54 -23.15
C ALA A 126 -9.90 -6.74 -24.33
N ASN A 127 -9.75 -7.25 -25.55
CA ASN A 127 -10.33 -6.65 -26.74
C ASN A 127 -11.86 -6.56 -26.65
N ALA A 128 -12.53 -7.61 -26.19
CA ALA A 128 -13.99 -7.60 -26.00
C ALA A 128 -14.43 -6.52 -24.99
N ALA A 129 -13.65 -6.29 -23.93
CA ALA A 129 -13.94 -5.21 -22.99
C ALA A 129 -13.73 -3.82 -23.61
N HIS A 130 -12.68 -3.64 -24.41
CA HIS A 130 -12.43 -2.39 -25.14
C HIS A 130 -13.50 -2.11 -26.20
N GLU A 131 -13.92 -3.12 -26.97
CA GLU A 131 -15.00 -3.00 -27.95
C GLU A 131 -16.31 -2.58 -27.30
N TYR A 132 -16.63 -3.18 -26.15
CA TYR A 132 -17.79 -2.75 -25.37
C TYR A 132 -17.69 -1.29 -24.92
N ALA A 133 -16.50 -0.85 -24.45
CA ALA A 133 -16.26 0.52 -24.03
C ALA A 133 -16.35 1.51 -25.22
N VAL A 134 -15.75 1.18 -26.35
CA VAL A 134 -15.85 1.99 -27.61
C VAL A 134 -17.31 2.19 -28.02
N ALA A 135 -18.13 1.15 -27.96
CA ALA A 135 -19.53 1.22 -28.35
C ALA A 135 -20.42 2.03 -27.40
N ARG A 136 -20.00 2.32 -26.20
CA ARG A 136 -20.83 2.94 -25.12
C ARG A 136 -20.29 4.26 -24.58
N ILE A 137 -18.99 4.49 -24.65
CA ILE A 137 -18.34 5.69 -24.10
C ILE A 137 -17.95 6.63 -25.22
N LYS A 138 -18.57 7.80 -25.26
CA LYS A 138 -18.21 8.85 -26.22
C LYS A 138 -16.72 9.23 -26.05
N ASN A 139 -16.00 9.27 -27.16
CA ASN A 139 -14.57 9.58 -27.20
C ASN A 139 -13.68 8.63 -26.36
N TYR A 140 -14.05 7.36 -26.28
CA TYR A 140 -13.19 6.36 -25.67
C TYR A 140 -11.91 6.19 -26.50
N GLN A 141 -10.77 6.41 -25.85
CA GLN A 141 -9.46 6.16 -26.46
C GLN A 141 -8.98 4.78 -26.07
N ARG A 142 -8.92 3.88 -27.05
CA ARG A 142 -8.37 2.55 -26.83
C ARG A 142 -6.85 2.67 -26.66
N PRO A 143 -6.27 2.13 -25.57
CA PRO A 143 -4.82 2.13 -25.38
C PRO A 143 -4.11 1.25 -26.42
N ALA A 144 -2.86 1.59 -26.75
CA ALA A 144 -2.05 0.80 -27.67
C ALA A 144 -1.78 -0.62 -27.13
N ASP A 145 -1.58 -0.75 -25.83
CA ASP A 145 -1.52 -2.04 -25.14
C ASP A 145 -2.94 -2.46 -24.72
N PRO A 146 -3.51 -3.54 -25.28
CA PRO A 146 -4.87 -3.98 -24.97
C PRO A 146 -5.06 -4.46 -23.54
N LEU A 147 -3.98 -4.71 -22.80
CA LEU A 147 -4.06 -5.12 -21.39
C LEU A 147 -4.10 -3.92 -20.43
N LYS A 148 -3.94 -2.70 -20.93
CA LYS A 148 -4.07 -1.48 -20.12
C LYS A 148 -5.51 -0.99 -20.09
N PHE A 149 -6.03 -0.76 -18.87
CA PHE A 149 -7.39 -0.27 -18.64
C PHE A 149 -7.40 0.88 -17.64
N ASP A 150 -7.98 2.02 -18.01
CA ASP A 150 -8.48 2.96 -17.01
C ASP A 150 -9.88 2.55 -16.58
N ARG A 151 -9.96 1.51 -15.73
CA ARG A 151 -11.23 0.92 -15.26
C ARG A 151 -12.12 1.96 -14.58
N LYS A 152 -11.51 2.89 -13.81
CA LYS A 152 -12.25 3.91 -13.07
C LYS A 152 -12.86 4.96 -14.00
N ALA A 153 -12.09 5.47 -14.94
CA ALA A 153 -12.58 6.43 -15.92
C ALA A 153 -13.66 5.81 -16.82
N ALA A 154 -13.48 4.58 -17.28
CA ALA A 154 -14.49 3.88 -18.07
C ALA A 154 -15.81 3.70 -17.28
N LEU A 155 -15.74 3.18 -16.05
CA LEU A 155 -16.92 2.97 -15.20
C LEU A 155 -17.64 4.27 -14.87
N SER A 156 -16.93 5.40 -14.72
CA SER A 156 -17.57 6.70 -14.43
C SER A 156 -18.46 7.23 -15.55
N LYS A 157 -18.19 6.81 -16.80
CA LYS A 157 -18.90 7.25 -18.01
C LYS A 157 -20.04 6.34 -18.43
N LEU A 158 -20.22 5.20 -17.78
CA LEU A 158 -21.27 4.21 -18.08
C LEU A 158 -22.46 4.35 -17.12
N ASN A 159 -23.67 4.04 -17.60
CA ASN A 159 -24.85 3.90 -16.74
C ASN A 159 -24.81 2.62 -15.90
N GLN A 160 -25.76 2.41 -14.99
CA GLN A 160 -25.73 1.30 -14.04
C GLN A 160 -25.75 -0.08 -14.71
N THR A 161 -26.57 -0.28 -15.73
CA THR A 161 -26.67 -1.55 -16.47
C THR A 161 -25.39 -1.81 -17.26
N GLU A 162 -24.87 -0.80 -17.93
CA GLU A 162 -23.62 -0.89 -18.67
C GLU A 162 -22.41 -1.16 -17.77
N ARG A 163 -22.36 -0.55 -16.58
CA ARG A 163 -21.34 -0.85 -15.56
C ARG A 163 -21.34 -2.31 -15.16
N GLY A 164 -22.54 -2.91 -14.98
CA GLY A 164 -22.67 -4.33 -14.66
C GLY A 164 -22.06 -5.23 -15.74
N LYS A 165 -22.40 -4.97 -16.99
CA LYS A 165 -21.86 -5.72 -18.15
C LYS A 165 -20.34 -5.52 -18.31
N TYR A 166 -19.86 -4.28 -18.19
CA TYR A 166 -18.43 -3.98 -18.29
C TYR A 166 -17.62 -4.62 -17.17
N ARG A 167 -18.13 -4.57 -15.93
CA ARG A 167 -17.51 -5.29 -14.79
C ARG A 167 -17.46 -6.79 -15.02
N GLY A 168 -18.49 -7.38 -15.62
CA GLY A 168 -18.51 -8.80 -15.98
C GLY A 168 -17.42 -9.17 -17.00
N LEU A 169 -17.13 -8.29 -17.96
CA LEU A 169 -16.04 -8.49 -18.92
C LEU A 169 -14.67 -8.38 -18.25
N LEU A 170 -14.48 -7.37 -17.38
CA LEU A 170 -13.25 -7.23 -16.60
C LEU A 170 -13.02 -8.40 -15.63
N ALA A 171 -14.09 -8.89 -14.98
CA ALA A 171 -14.00 -10.03 -14.08
C ALA A 171 -13.52 -11.31 -14.79
N LYS A 172 -13.90 -11.53 -16.06
CA LYS A 172 -13.40 -12.66 -16.85
C LYS A 172 -11.90 -12.57 -17.14
N ILE A 173 -11.36 -11.35 -17.25
CA ILE A 173 -9.91 -11.11 -17.41
C ILE A 173 -9.23 -11.43 -16.08
N ASP A 174 -9.72 -10.85 -14.97
CA ASP A 174 -9.16 -11.07 -13.62
C ASP A 174 -9.23 -12.56 -13.22
N GLU A 175 -10.31 -13.26 -13.60
CA GLU A 175 -10.45 -14.70 -13.37
C GLU A 175 -9.41 -15.53 -14.14
N LEU A 176 -9.14 -15.19 -15.40
CA LEU A 176 -8.12 -15.87 -16.19
C LEU A 176 -6.73 -15.64 -15.61
N GLU A 177 -6.41 -14.39 -15.24
CA GLU A 177 -5.13 -14.06 -14.60
C GLU A 177 -4.96 -14.74 -13.23
N GLY A 178 -6.05 -14.89 -12.47
CA GLY A 178 -5.99 -15.50 -11.14
C GLY A 178 -5.99 -17.03 -11.09
N LYS A 179 -6.48 -17.71 -12.14
CA LYS A 179 -6.62 -19.18 -12.17
C LYS A 179 -5.61 -19.88 -13.05
N SER A 180 -5.01 -19.20 -14.01
CA SER A 180 -4.07 -19.84 -14.94
C SER A 180 -2.72 -20.07 -14.29
N GLU A 181 -2.21 -21.28 -14.39
CA GLU A 181 -0.83 -21.65 -14.01
C GLU A 181 0.24 -20.94 -14.86
N PHE A 182 -0.15 -20.51 -16.07
CA PHE A 182 0.73 -19.78 -16.99
C PHE A 182 0.69 -18.25 -16.77
N ALA A 183 -0.13 -17.75 -15.83
CA ALA A 183 -0.14 -16.34 -15.54
C ALA A 183 1.17 -15.92 -14.85
N PRO A 184 1.77 -14.77 -15.25
CA PRO A 184 2.99 -14.28 -14.60
C PRO A 184 2.71 -13.99 -13.13
N ALA A 185 3.66 -14.36 -12.28
CA ALA A 185 3.55 -14.05 -10.86
C ALA A 185 3.54 -12.53 -10.63
N ARG A 186 2.52 -12.03 -9.95
CA ARG A 186 2.33 -10.62 -9.64
C ARG A 186 2.30 -10.41 -8.14
N ALA A 187 2.74 -9.24 -7.69
CA ALA A 187 2.64 -8.85 -6.29
C ALA A 187 1.55 -7.81 -6.09
N MET A 188 0.84 -7.90 -4.97
CA MET A 188 0.03 -6.78 -4.50
C MET A 188 0.96 -5.62 -4.13
N ALA A 189 0.65 -4.45 -4.62
CA ALA A 189 1.46 -3.25 -4.42
C ALA A 189 0.58 -2.03 -4.16
N VAL A 190 1.21 -1.00 -3.68
CA VAL A 190 0.62 0.33 -3.51
C VAL A 190 1.42 1.33 -4.33
N ARG A 191 0.78 2.43 -4.70
CA ARG A 191 1.42 3.59 -5.34
C ARG A 191 0.89 4.88 -4.75
N ASP A 192 1.61 5.95 -4.97
CA ASP A 192 1.14 7.27 -4.58
C ASP A 192 -0.01 7.74 -5.46
N ARG A 193 -0.97 8.44 -4.86
CA ARG A 193 -1.98 9.18 -5.63
C ARG A 193 -1.32 10.35 -6.36
N ILE A 194 -1.82 10.66 -7.55
CA ILE A 194 -1.36 11.81 -8.35
C ILE A 194 -1.47 13.12 -7.56
N LYS A 195 -2.54 13.25 -6.76
CA LYS A 195 -2.76 14.39 -5.85
C LYS A 195 -2.78 13.88 -4.42
N PRO A 196 -1.73 14.16 -3.64
CA PRO A 196 -1.71 13.85 -2.22
C PRO A 196 -2.84 14.57 -1.48
N ARG A 197 -3.29 13.99 -0.38
CA ARG A 197 -4.37 14.51 0.45
C ARG A 197 -3.82 15.00 1.78
N GLU A 198 -4.13 16.24 2.12
CA GLU A 198 -3.86 16.75 3.45
C GLU A 198 -5.01 16.35 4.40
N PRO A 199 -4.71 15.67 5.49
CA PRO A 199 -5.73 15.16 6.39
C PRO A 199 -6.31 16.24 7.29
N VAL A 200 -7.50 15.92 7.81
CA VAL A 200 -8.13 16.64 8.91
C VAL A 200 -8.24 15.72 10.12
N ILE A 201 -8.19 16.25 11.30
CA ILE A 201 -8.48 15.46 12.51
C ILE A 201 -9.96 15.06 12.48
N PHE A 202 -10.26 13.79 12.73
CA PHE A 202 -11.62 13.35 12.96
C PHE A 202 -11.87 13.33 14.48
N GLU A 203 -12.68 14.26 14.97
CA GLU A 203 -12.98 14.38 16.39
C GLU A 203 -13.55 13.05 16.92
N ARG A 204 -12.96 12.54 17.99
CA ARG A 204 -13.29 11.22 18.56
C ARG A 204 -13.26 10.07 17.54
N GLY A 205 -12.43 10.20 16.50
CA GLY A 205 -12.29 9.20 15.44
C GLY A 205 -13.46 9.13 14.44
N GLN A 206 -14.40 10.09 14.48
CA GLN A 206 -15.60 10.09 13.63
C GLN A 206 -15.37 10.93 12.36
N GLN A 207 -15.46 10.28 11.19
CA GLN A 207 -15.27 10.98 9.88
C GLN A 207 -16.28 12.10 9.61
N SER A 208 -17.46 12.05 10.22
CA SER A 208 -18.49 13.09 10.12
C SER A 208 -18.14 14.34 10.91
N SER A 209 -17.29 14.24 11.94
CA SER A 209 -16.87 15.37 12.78
C SER A 209 -15.44 15.77 12.42
N ARG A 210 -15.33 16.78 11.56
CA ARG A 210 -14.05 17.24 11.01
C ARG A 210 -13.52 18.42 11.80
N GLY A 211 -12.35 18.23 12.41
CA GLY A 211 -11.57 19.27 13.08
C GLY A 211 -10.57 19.96 12.14
N PRO A 212 -9.48 20.50 12.70
CA PRO A 212 -8.49 21.25 11.93
C PRO A 212 -7.70 20.35 10.95
N LYS A 213 -7.18 20.98 9.90
CA LYS A 213 -6.22 20.35 9.00
C LYS A 213 -4.89 20.16 9.71
N VAL A 214 -4.21 19.07 9.41
CA VAL A 214 -2.87 18.79 9.91
C VAL A 214 -1.96 18.39 8.76
N PRO A 215 -0.67 18.74 8.78
CA PRO A 215 0.27 18.32 7.76
C PRO A 215 0.61 16.84 7.92
N ARG A 216 0.99 16.19 6.82
CA ARG A 216 1.59 14.86 6.83
C ARG A 216 2.98 14.95 7.45
N ALA A 217 3.22 14.19 8.52
CA ALA A 217 4.46 14.25 9.27
C ALA A 217 4.70 12.97 10.08
N PHE A 218 5.94 12.77 10.50
CA PHE A 218 6.28 11.78 11.52
C PHE A 218 5.78 12.25 12.89
N PRO A 219 5.54 11.38 13.89
CA PRO A 219 5.13 11.82 15.22
C PRO A 219 6.11 12.82 15.84
N ALA A 220 5.57 13.90 16.42
CA ALA A 220 6.33 15.08 16.84
C ALA A 220 7.45 14.76 17.81
N PHE A 221 7.20 13.87 18.78
CA PHE A 221 8.18 13.47 19.79
C PHE A 221 9.47 12.85 19.20
N PHE A 222 9.36 12.20 18.03
CA PHE A 222 10.49 11.52 17.40
C PHE A 222 11.13 12.33 16.28
N ARG A 223 10.63 13.53 15.99
CA ARG A 223 11.21 14.40 14.96
C ARG A 223 12.45 15.09 15.47
N GLU A 224 13.47 15.17 14.63
CA GLU A 224 14.65 15.99 14.88
C GLU A 224 14.29 17.47 14.81
N GLU A 225 13.52 17.85 13.79
CA GLU A 225 12.99 19.19 13.58
C GLU A 225 11.48 19.20 13.86
N PRO A 226 10.99 19.94 14.86
CA PRO A 226 9.56 19.93 15.25
C PRO A 226 8.58 20.26 14.11
N ASP A 227 8.97 21.15 13.20
CA ASP A 227 8.10 21.63 12.10
C ASP A 227 8.30 20.85 10.79
N ARG A 228 9.15 19.84 10.78
CA ARG A 228 9.39 19.02 9.59
C ARG A 228 8.12 18.27 9.17
N THR A 229 7.70 18.50 7.93
CA THR A 229 6.52 17.87 7.32
C THR A 229 6.91 17.14 6.05
N PHE A 230 6.13 16.12 5.69
CA PHE A 230 6.34 15.36 4.46
C PHE A 230 5.80 16.12 3.25
N ARG A 231 6.62 16.25 2.21
CA ARG A 231 6.34 17.05 1.03
C ARG A 231 6.40 16.27 -0.28
N GLN A 232 7.05 15.10 -0.29
CA GLN A 232 7.26 14.31 -1.50
C GLN A 232 6.13 13.28 -1.68
N GLY A 233 5.34 13.40 -2.74
CA GLY A 233 4.27 12.46 -3.05
C GLY A 233 3.32 12.24 -1.87
N SER A 234 3.09 10.97 -1.50
CA SER A 234 2.31 10.62 -0.31
C SER A 234 3.03 10.92 1.01
N GLY A 235 4.36 11.01 1.02
CA GLY A 235 5.21 11.04 2.20
C GLY A 235 5.69 9.66 2.66
N ARG A 236 5.36 8.56 1.95
CA ARG A 236 5.77 7.19 2.35
C ARG A 236 7.28 7.00 2.36
N LEU A 237 8.00 7.55 1.38
CA LEU A 237 9.45 7.45 1.34
C LEU A 237 10.09 8.23 2.49
N GLU A 238 9.56 9.41 2.81
CA GLU A 238 10.01 10.21 3.95
C GLU A 238 9.69 9.47 5.25
N LEU A 239 8.48 8.91 5.39
CA LEU A 239 8.10 8.05 6.54
C LEU A 239 9.07 6.87 6.71
N ALA A 240 9.40 6.17 5.62
CA ALA A 240 10.32 5.03 5.67
C ALA A 240 11.72 5.44 6.14
N ARG A 241 12.19 6.62 5.70
CA ARG A 241 13.47 7.19 6.15
C ARG A 241 13.46 7.57 7.64
N GLU A 242 12.38 8.19 8.12
CA GLU A 242 12.25 8.54 9.55
C GLU A 242 12.18 7.28 10.44
N LEU A 243 11.48 6.24 10.03
CA LEU A 243 11.43 4.96 10.75
C LEU A 243 12.80 4.29 10.83
N THR A 244 13.63 4.44 9.81
CA THR A 244 14.93 3.78 9.69
C THR A 244 16.12 4.72 9.92
N ARG A 245 15.86 5.92 10.42
CA ARG A 245 16.91 6.87 10.76
C ARG A 245 17.80 6.28 11.85
N GLN A 246 19.11 6.48 11.75
CA GLN A 246 20.11 5.87 12.62
C GLN A 246 19.92 6.22 14.09
N ASP A 247 19.44 7.41 14.37
CA ASP A 247 19.16 7.94 15.71
C ASP A 247 17.71 7.69 16.17
N ASN A 248 16.87 6.96 15.38
CA ASN A 248 15.56 6.54 15.84
C ASN A 248 15.71 5.58 17.04
N PRO A 249 15.23 5.96 18.23
CA PRO A 249 15.54 5.22 19.45
C PRO A 249 14.84 3.86 19.55
N LEU A 250 13.77 3.62 18.79
CA LEU A 250 12.90 2.46 18.97
C LEU A 250 13.13 1.35 17.93
N THR A 251 13.34 1.68 16.68
CA THR A 251 13.36 0.68 15.59
C THR A 251 14.40 -0.41 15.81
N ALA A 252 15.65 -0.03 16.12
CA ALA A 252 16.71 -1.01 16.39
C ALA A 252 16.44 -1.80 17.70
N ARG A 253 15.95 -1.14 18.74
CA ARG A 253 15.64 -1.77 20.05
C ARG A 253 14.52 -2.81 19.92
N VAL A 254 13.44 -2.48 19.24
CA VAL A 254 12.32 -3.39 19.02
C VAL A 254 12.74 -4.60 18.19
N CYS A 255 13.52 -4.38 17.14
CA CYS A 255 14.07 -5.47 16.33
C CYS A 255 14.96 -6.40 17.20
N ALA A 256 15.93 -5.85 17.90
CA ALA A 256 16.83 -6.62 18.76
C ALA A 256 16.07 -7.42 19.83
N ASN A 257 15.10 -6.79 20.50
CA ASN A 257 14.30 -7.45 21.53
C ASN A 257 13.48 -8.63 20.97
N ARG A 258 12.90 -8.48 19.79
CA ARG A 258 12.13 -9.56 19.15
C ARG A 258 13.02 -10.69 18.64
N VAL A 259 14.14 -10.38 17.99
CA VAL A 259 15.11 -11.41 17.58
C VAL A 259 15.60 -12.17 18.81
N TRP A 260 16.00 -11.47 19.86
CA TRP A 260 16.42 -12.08 21.12
C TRP A 260 15.34 -12.99 21.71
N MET A 261 14.09 -12.52 21.77
CA MET A 261 12.96 -13.29 22.27
C MET A 261 12.78 -14.62 21.51
N HIS A 262 12.88 -14.58 20.18
CA HIS A 262 12.70 -15.78 19.33
C HIS A 262 13.89 -16.75 19.47
N VAL A 263 15.11 -16.26 19.66
CA VAL A 263 16.30 -17.10 19.80
C VAL A 263 16.44 -17.66 21.21
N MET A 264 16.19 -16.82 22.22
CA MET A 264 16.45 -17.16 23.63
C MET A 264 15.19 -17.60 24.40
N GLY A 265 14.01 -17.57 23.78
CA GLY A 265 12.72 -17.95 24.38
C GLY A 265 12.13 -16.91 25.34
N ARG A 266 12.82 -15.83 25.62
CA ARG A 266 12.35 -14.69 26.44
C ARG A 266 12.90 -13.37 25.93
N PRO A 267 12.14 -12.26 26.01
CA PRO A 267 12.61 -10.96 25.56
C PRO A 267 13.62 -10.35 26.55
N LEU A 268 14.46 -9.41 26.07
CA LEU A 268 15.30 -8.56 26.92
C LEU A 268 14.44 -7.59 27.76
N VAL A 269 13.40 -7.05 27.15
CA VAL A 269 12.39 -6.22 27.79
C VAL A 269 11.07 -7.00 27.79
N SER A 270 10.39 -7.09 28.91
CA SER A 270 9.18 -7.91 29.09
C SER A 270 7.99 -7.55 28.19
N THR A 271 7.99 -6.34 27.66
CA THR A 271 6.99 -5.87 26.68
C THR A 271 7.63 -5.86 25.29
N PRO A 272 7.32 -6.83 24.40
CA PRO A 272 7.95 -6.93 23.07
C PRO A 272 7.44 -5.90 22.04
N GLY A 273 6.66 -4.92 22.46
CA GLY A 273 6.14 -3.83 21.63
C GLY A 273 4.94 -3.20 22.24
#